data_e23b05044e72f6e444f0c23aa0680546
#
_entry.id   e23b05044e72f6e444f0c23aa0680546
#
_cell.length_a   1.000
_cell.length_b   1.000
_cell.length_c   1.000
_cell.angle_alpha   90.00
_cell.angle_beta   90.00
_cell.angle_gamma   90.00
#
_symmetry.space_group_name_H-M   'P 1'
#
loop_
_entity.id
_entity.type
_entity.pdbx_description
1 polymer ?
#
loop_
_entity_poly.entity_id
_entity_poly.type
_entity_poly.pdbx_seq_one_letter_code
_entity_poly.pdbx_strand_id
1 'polypeptide(L)'
;MTFCLNTKIIGPTNPENIKNAVILLHGYGGDGQDISLLTLNWQRFLPSTVFLCPDGHQKCKINPSGYQWFDLSIDDEKYILDESIKAENILFKFINEIKSKFKLSNSKIILGGFSQGCMMSINLGLTTEEKFNSIIGFSGKIINKEDLQKRKISNTKMFLLHGDSDEVVHPSSLLEA
;
A
#
# COMPACT_ATOMS: atom_id res chain seq x y z
N MET A 1 -16.97 -13.60 4.73
CA MET A 1 -15.64 -13.48 5.38
C MET A 1 -15.26 -12.02 5.36
N THR A 2 -14.99 -11.45 6.50
CA THR A 2 -14.43 -10.11 6.69
C THR A 2 -12.90 -10.20 6.62
N PHE A 3 -12.25 -9.22 6.04
CA PHE A 3 -10.79 -9.10 6.06
C PHE A 3 -10.28 -8.72 7.46
N CYS A 4 -9.01 -8.99 7.75
CA CYS A 4 -8.37 -8.58 9.01
C CYS A 4 -8.26 -7.06 9.17
N LEU A 5 -8.33 -6.30 8.08
CA LEU A 5 -8.43 -4.84 8.07
C LEU A 5 -9.81 -4.41 7.60
N ASN A 6 -10.36 -3.35 8.21
CA ASN A 6 -11.55 -2.69 7.67
C ASN A 6 -11.23 -2.17 6.27
N THR A 7 -12.04 -2.50 5.28
CA THR A 7 -11.63 -2.29 3.87
C THR A 7 -12.79 -1.79 3.04
N LYS A 8 -12.59 -0.66 2.37
CA LYS A 8 -13.47 -0.23 1.28
C LYS A 8 -13.18 -1.09 0.05
N ILE A 9 -14.20 -1.73 -0.48
CA ILE A 9 -14.10 -2.61 -1.65
C ILE A 9 -14.92 -2.01 -2.79
N ILE A 10 -14.30 -1.89 -3.97
CA ILE A 10 -14.90 -1.33 -5.17
C ILE A 10 -14.54 -2.24 -6.34
N GLY A 11 -15.50 -2.60 -7.17
CA GLY A 11 -15.23 -3.48 -8.32
C GLY A 11 -16.46 -4.20 -8.84
N PRO A 12 -16.28 -5.26 -9.63
CA PRO A 12 -17.37 -6.03 -10.18
C PRO A 12 -18.28 -6.60 -9.09
N THR A 13 -19.58 -6.50 -9.29
CA THR A 13 -20.59 -7.09 -8.38
C THR A 13 -20.58 -8.61 -8.41
N ASN A 14 -20.25 -9.22 -9.56
CA ASN A 14 -20.03 -10.65 -9.66
C ASN A 14 -18.56 -10.99 -9.42
N PRO A 15 -18.21 -11.72 -8.34
CA PRO A 15 -16.84 -12.11 -8.03
C PRO A 15 -16.14 -12.93 -9.12
N GLU A 16 -16.88 -13.67 -9.95
CA GLU A 16 -16.32 -14.46 -11.05
C GLU A 16 -15.70 -13.58 -12.15
N ASN A 17 -16.11 -12.33 -12.23
CA ASN A 17 -15.56 -11.36 -13.18
C ASN A 17 -14.24 -10.74 -12.68
N ILE A 18 -13.82 -11.00 -11.45
CA ILE A 18 -12.58 -10.46 -10.88
C ILE A 18 -11.41 -11.26 -11.42
N LYS A 19 -10.51 -10.58 -12.15
CA LYS A 19 -9.29 -11.16 -12.72
C LYS A 19 -8.03 -10.56 -12.13
N ASN A 20 -8.12 -9.37 -11.55
CA ASN A 20 -7.01 -8.63 -10.94
C ASN A 20 -7.47 -7.90 -9.68
N ALA A 21 -6.51 -7.53 -8.85
CA ALA A 21 -6.75 -6.67 -7.69
C ALA A 21 -5.78 -5.49 -7.68
N VAL A 22 -6.26 -4.35 -7.20
CA VAL A 22 -5.42 -3.20 -6.82
C VAL A 22 -5.64 -2.96 -5.34
N ILE A 23 -4.58 -3.01 -4.56
CA ILE A 23 -4.58 -2.67 -3.14
C ILE A 23 -4.03 -1.26 -3.02
N LEU A 24 -4.84 -0.33 -2.50
CA LEU A 24 -4.45 1.08 -2.33
C LEU A 24 -4.33 1.41 -0.85
N LEU A 25 -3.12 1.81 -0.45
CA LEU A 25 -2.79 2.18 0.92
C LEU A 25 -2.80 3.71 1.06
N HIS A 26 -3.58 4.22 2.03
CA HIS A 26 -3.69 5.65 2.31
C HIS A 26 -2.44 6.22 2.99
N GLY A 27 -2.30 7.54 2.97
CA GLY A 27 -1.25 8.27 3.68
C GLY A 27 -1.54 8.41 5.18
N TYR A 28 -0.57 8.96 5.91
CA TYR A 28 -0.66 9.22 7.35
C TYR A 28 -1.88 10.10 7.67
N GLY A 29 -2.75 9.63 8.55
CA GLY A 29 -3.97 10.33 8.95
C GLY A 29 -5.15 10.22 7.98
N GLY A 30 -5.00 9.48 6.87
CA GLY A 30 -6.08 9.16 5.95
C GLY A 30 -6.83 7.88 6.32
N ASP A 31 -7.68 7.41 5.42
CA ASP A 31 -8.41 6.16 5.55
C ASP A 31 -8.67 5.50 4.18
N GLY A 32 -9.24 4.30 4.20
CA GLY A 32 -9.57 3.56 2.98
C GLY A 32 -10.68 4.23 2.15
N GLN A 33 -11.59 4.99 2.77
CA GLN A 33 -12.64 5.70 2.06
C GLN A 33 -12.05 6.84 1.22
N ASP A 34 -11.10 7.60 1.79
CA ASP A 34 -10.47 8.74 1.11
C ASP A 34 -9.65 8.28 -0.09
N ILE A 35 -8.75 7.31 0.10
CA ILE A 35 -7.90 6.81 -0.99
C ILE A 35 -8.74 6.12 -2.08
N SER A 36 -9.90 5.60 -1.75
CA SER A 36 -10.80 4.94 -2.70
C SER A 36 -11.34 5.88 -3.78
N LEU A 37 -11.33 7.20 -3.55
CA LEU A 37 -11.78 8.19 -4.53
C LEU A 37 -10.94 8.16 -5.81
N LEU A 38 -9.66 7.78 -5.73
CA LEU A 38 -8.80 7.59 -6.90
C LEU A 38 -9.32 6.49 -7.84
N THR A 39 -10.02 5.50 -7.30
CA THR A 39 -10.50 4.36 -8.09
C THR A 39 -11.68 4.69 -8.99
N LEU A 40 -12.42 5.78 -8.72
CA LEU A 40 -13.65 6.14 -9.44
C LEU A 40 -13.43 6.27 -10.95
N ASN A 41 -12.30 6.86 -11.34
CA ASN A 41 -11.94 6.97 -12.75
C ASN A 41 -11.32 5.70 -13.31
N TRP A 42 -10.60 4.92 -12.50
CA TRP A 42 -9.89 3.72 -12.93
C TRP A 42 -10.82 2.55 -13.24
N GLN A 43 -11.94 2.43 -12.52
CA GLN A 43 -12.93 1.37 -12.76
C GLN A 43 -13.40 1.30 -14.22
N ARG A 44 -13.52 2.46 -14.86
CA ARG A 44 -13.98 2.56 -16.25
C ARG A 44 -13.04 1.85 -17.24
N PHE A 45 -11.74 1.82 -16.92
CA PHE A 45 -10.70 1.22 -17.74
C PHE A 45 -10.29 -0.18 -17.27
N LEU A 46 -10.69 -0.55 -16.05
CA LEU A 46 -10.30 -1.80 -15.40
C LEU A 46 -11.55 -2.60 -14.93
N PRO A 47 -12.46 -2.97 -15.85
CA PRO A 47 -13.77 -3.54 -15.49
C PRO A 47 -13.70 -4.91 -14.79
N SER A 48 -12.56 -5.61 -14.87
CA SER A 48 -12.35 -6.92 -14.22
C SER A 48 -11.43 -6.82 -13.00
N THR A 49 -11.27 -5.63 -12.42
CA THR A 49 -10.38 -5.39 -11.29
C THR A 49 -11.18 -5.03 -10.04
N VAL A 50 -10.85 -5.68 -8.93
CA VAL A 50 -11.32 -5.27 -7.60
C VAL A 50 -10.29 -4.33 -6.98
N PHE A 51 -10.75 -3.21 -6.45
CA PHE A 51 -9.96 -2.25 -5.68
C PHE A 51 -10.23 -2.47 -4.19
N LEU A 52 -9.18 -2.61 -3.41
CA LEU A 52 -9.23 -2.84 -1.97
C LEU A 52 -8.44 -1.73 -1.29
N CYS A 53 -9.14 -0.91 -0.53
CA CYS A 53 -8.60 0.24 0.16
C CYS A 53 -8.79 0.02 1.67
N PRO A 54 -7.82 -0.62 2.35
CA PRO A 54 -7.92 -0.87 3.78
C PRO A 54 -7.61 0.38 4.60
N ASP A 55 -8.21 0.47 5.79
CA ASP A 55 -7.75 1.36 6.84
C ASP A 55 -6.44 0.83 7.43
N GLY A 56 -5.57 1.73 7.85
CA GLY A 56 -4.39 1.37 8.63
C GLY A 56 -4.79 0.66 9.93
N HIS A 57 -3.89 -0.19 10.44
CA HIS A 57 -4.19 -1.00 11.62
C HIS A 57 -4.19 -0.22 12.95
N GLN A 58 -3.71 1.04 12.94
CA GLN A 58 -3.68 1.93 14.10
C GLN A 58 -4.48 3.20 13.82
N LYS A 59 -5.15 3.74 14.85
CA LYS A 59 -5.69 5.09 14.82
C LYS A 59 -4.56 6.12 14.79
N CYS A 60 -4.72 7.13 13.93
CA CYS A 60 -3.71 8.18 13.83
C CYS A 60 -3.79 9.12 15.04
N LYS A 61 -2.63 9.42 15.65
CA LYS A 61 -2.57 10.29 16.84
C LYS A 61 -2.89 11.74 16.54
N ILE A 62 -2.45 12.24 15.38
CA ILE A 62 -2.66 13.63 14.99
C ILE A 62 -4.02 13.85 14.29
N ASN A 63 -4.66 12.78 13.80
CA ASN A 63 -6.00 12.80 13.23
C ASN A 63 -6.81 11.60 13.74
N PRO A 64 -7.52 11.73 14.88
CA PRO A 64 -8.26 10.61 15.48
C PRO A 64 -9.35 10.00 14.58
N SER A 65 -9.82 10.71 13.55
CA SER A 65 -10.76 10.19 12.56
C SER A 65 -10.09 9.26 11.55
N GLY A 66 -8.79 9.44 11.29
CA GLY A 66 -8.01 8.67 10.33
C GLY A 66 -7.18 7.55 10.97
N TYR A 67 -6.32 6.97 10.14
CA TYR A 67 -5.49 5.83 10.48
C TYR A 67 -4.04 6.06 10.07
N GLN A 68 -3.17 5.16 10.51
CA GLN A 68 -1.74 5.16 10.21
C GLN A 68 -1.22 3.73 10.08
N TRP A 69 -0.12 3.56 9.34
CA TRP A 69 0.61 2.29 9.27
C TRP A 69 1.66 2.21 10.37
N PHE A 70 2.24 3.34 10.72
CA PHE A 70 3.13 3.57 11.86
C PHE A 70 3.11 5.05 12.24
N ASP A 71 3.53 5.36 13.46
CA ASP A 71 3.47 6.73 13.98
C ASP A 71 4.64 7.57 13.47
N LEU A 72 4.36 8.58 12.65
CA LEU A 72 5.36 9.54 12.15
C LEU A 72 5.57 10.74 13.08
N SER A 73 4.84 10.83 14.20
CA SER A 73 5.07 11.88 15.20
C SER A 73 6.29 11.59 16.08
N ILE A 74 6.83 10.37 15.99
CA ILE A 74 8.03 9.93 16.71
C ILE A 74 9.20 9.94 15.73
N ASP A 75 10.14 10.86 15.93
CA ASP A 75 11.35 11.00 15.11
C ASP A 75 12.45 10.05 15.61
N ASP A 76 12.24 8.76 15.42
CA ASP A 76 13.18 7.69 15.76
C ASP A 76 13.18 6.65 14.64
N GLU A 77 14.29 6.55 13.91
CA GLU A 77 14.41 5.66 12.75
C GLU A 77 14.21 4.18 13.11
N LYS A 78 14.71 3.76 14.28
CA LYS A 78 14.56 2.38 14.74
C LYS A 78 13.09 2.08 15.07
N TYR A 79 12.43 2.99 15.79
CA TYR A 79 11.01 2.87 16.07
C TYR A 79 10.18 2.79 14.78
N ILE A 80 10.44 3.68 13.82
CA ILE A 80 9.74 3.70 12.52
C ILE A 80 9.95 2.38 11.79
N LEU A 81 11.16 1.85 11.76
CA LEU A 81 11.47 0.57 11.14
C LEU A 81 10.73 -0.59 11.83
N ASP A 82 10.82 -0.69 13.16
CA ASP A 82 10.19 -1.76 13.93
C ASP A 82 8.66 -1.77 13.76
N GLU A 83 8.02 -0.60 13.77
CA GLU A 83 6.57 -0.46 13.59
C GLU A 83 6.16 -0.72 12.12
N SER A 84 6.97 -0.30 11.15
CA SER A 84 6.70 -0.59 9.74
C SER A 84 6.74 -2.11 9.46
N ILE A 85 7.66 -2.84 10.08
CA ILE A 85 7.72 -4.31 9.97
C ILE A 85 6.46 -4.97 10.56
N LYS A 86 5.93 -4.45 11.68
CA LYS A 86 4.65 -4.93 12.22
C LYS A 86 3.50 -4.67 11.25
N ALA A 87 3.45 -3.49 10.66
CA ALA A 87 2.45 -3.16 9.63
C ALA A 87 2.57 -4.05 8.39
N GLU A 88 3.79 -4.35 7.94
CA GLU A 88 4.05 -5.29 6.84
C GLU A 88 3.43 -6.66 7.13
N ASN A 89 3.65 -7.22 8.33
CA ASN A 89 3.10 -8.52 8.71
C ASN A 89 1.56 -8.55 8.66
N ILE A 90 0.91 -7.48 9.08
CA ILE A 90 -0.55 -7.34 8.99
C ILE A 90 -0.99 -7.26 7.52
N LEU A 91 -0.28 -6.49 6.71
CA LEU A 91 -0.57 -6.37 5.28
C LEU A 91 -0.32 -7.67 4.52
N PHE A 92 0.70 -8.46 4.86
CA PHE A 92 0.90 -9.80 4.31
C PHE A 92 -0.28 -10.72 4.61
N LYS A 93 -0.79 -10.69 5.85
CA LYS A 93 -2.00 -11.44 6.20
C LYS A 93 -3.19 -10.99 5.35
N PHE A 94 -3.41 -9.70 5.24
CA PHE A 94 -4.46 -9.10 4.42
C PHE A 94 -4.37 -9.52 2.94
N ILE A 95 -3.17 -9.47 2.36
CA ILE A 95 -2.91 -9.90 0.97
C ILE A 95 -3.25 -11.38 0.79
N ASN A 96 -2.86 -12.24 1.73
CA ASN A 96 -3.19 -13.67 1.68
C ASN A 96 -4.70 -13.93 1.75
N GLU A 97 -5.43 -13.15 2.54
CA GLU A 97 -6.90 -13.22 2.57
C GLU A 97 -7.51 -12.82 1.22
N ILE A 98 -6.96 -11.79 0.54
CA ILE A 98 -7.36 -11.36 -0.81
C ILE A 98 -7.08 -12.47 -1.82
N LYS A 99 -5.86 -13.03 -1.83
CA LYS A 99 -5.46 -14.12 -2.71
C LYS A 99 -6.41 -15.33 -2.57
N SER A 100 -6.72 -15.70 -1.35
CA SER A 100 -7.64 -16.79 -1.05
C SER A 100 -9.07 -16.49 -1.51
N LYS A 101 -9.59 -15.30 -1.18
CA LYS A 101 -10.98 -14.91 -1.47
C LYS A 101 -11.27 -14.80 -2.98
N PHE A 102 -10.34 -14.21 -3.73
CA PHE A 102 -10.52 -13.95 -5.17
C PHE A 102 -9.74 -14.93 -6.06
N LYS A 103 -9.07 -15.92 -5.48
CA LYS A 103 -8.24 -16.91 -6.18
C LYS A 103 -7.19 -16.27 -7.09
N LEU A 104 -6.52 -15.24 -6.58
CA LEU A 104 -5.50 -14.48 -7.30
C LEU A 104 -4.09 -14.87 -6.84
N SER A 105 -3.12 -14.86 -7.76
CA SER A 105 -1.68 -14.86 -7.44
C SER A 105 -1.16 -13.44 -7.31
N ASN A 106 0.02 -13.25 -6.74
CA ASN A 106 0.67 -11.93 -6.62
C ASN A 106 0.81 -11.25 -7.99
N SER A 107 1.08 -12.00 -9.06
CA SER A 107 1.19 -11.45 -10.42
C SER A 107 -0.11 -10.81 -10.96
N LYS A 108 -1.23 -10.98 -10.28
CA LYS A 108 -2.53 -10.37 -10.56
C LYS A 108 -2.89 -9.24 -9.59
N ILE A 109 -1.97 -8.88 -8.69
CA ILE A 109 -2.15 -7.86 -7.68
C ILE A 109 -1.20 -6.70 -7.95
N ILE A 110 -1.72 -5.49 -7.98
CA ILE A 110 -0.97 -4.24 -7.97
C ILE A 110 -1.01 -3.69 -6.53
N LEU A 111 0.15 -3.36 -6.00
CA LEU A 111 0.25 -2.59 -4.75
C LEU A 111 0.34 -1.11 -5.10
N GLY A 112 -0.47 -0.30 -4.49
CA GLY A 112 -0.43 1.14 -4.68
C GLY A 112 -0.57 1.89 -3.37
N GLY A 113 -0.11 3.13 -3.33
CA GLY A 113 -0.28 3.94 -2.15
C GLY A 113 0.19 5.38 -2.31
N PHE A 114 -0.29 6.20 -1.37
CA PHE A 114 0.07 7.62 -1.26
C PHE A 114 0.86 7.86 0.01
N SER A 115 1.94 8.62 -0.07
CA SER A 115 2.79 9.03 1.07
C SER A 115 3.20 7.80 1.92
N GLN A 116 2.77 7.68 3.16
CA GLN A 116 3.06 6.52 4.02
C GLN A 116 2.60 5.20 3.39
N GLY A 117 1.46 5.17 2.70
CA GLY A 117 0.98 4.00 1.96
C GLY A 117 1.89 3.62 0.77
N CYS A 118 2.52 4.60 0.12
CA CYS A 118 3.55 4.35 -0.89
C CYS A 118 4.78 3.67 -0.26
N MET A 119 5.25 4.18 0.88
CA MET A 119 6.37 3.59 1.63
C MET A 119 6.12 2.12 1.95
N MET A 120 4.94 1.80 2.46
CA MET A 120 4.52 0.43 2.76
C MET A 120 4.44 -0.44 1.50
N SER A 121 3.92 0.09 0.40
CA SER A 121 3.81 -0.63 -0.88
C SER A 121 5.17 -1.00 -1.46
N ILE A 122 6.16 -0.10 -1.34
CA ILE A 122 7.55 -0.35 -1.77
C ILE A 122 8.15 -1.49 -0.93
N ASN A 123 8.09 -1.38 0.39
CA ASN A 123 8.64 -2.40 1.28
C ASN A 123 8.01 -3.78 1.01
N LEU A 124 6.68 -3.89 1.05
CA LEU A 124 5.96 -5.13 0.77
C LEU A 124 6.32 -5.74 -0.59
N GLY A 125 6.32 -4.91 -1.63
CA GLY A 125 6.51 -5.39 -2.99
C GLY A 125 7.94 -5.87 -3.28
N LEU A 126 8.92 -5.39 -2.52
CA LEU A 126 10.33 -5.77 -2.68
C LEU A 126 10.80 -6.86 -1.71
N THR A 127 10.07 -7.09 -0.61
CA THR A 127 10.44 -8.10 0.41
C THR A 127 9.60 -9.39 0.31
N THR A 128 8.76 -9.52 -0.71
CA THR A 128 7.93 -10.70 -0.96
C THR A 128 8.57 -11.59 -2.04
N GLU A 129 8.67 -12.89 -1.82
CA GLU A 129 9.26 -13.85 -2.79
C GLU A 129 8.53 -13.86 -4.13
N GLU A 130 7.22 -13.99 -4.10
CA GLU A 130 6.37 -13.93 -5.29
C GLU A 130 6.21 -12.48 -5.75
N LYS A 131 6.63 -12.17 -6.97
CA LYS A 131 6.48 -10.83 -7.55
C LYS A 131 5.02 -10.42 -7.66
N PHE A 132 4.72 -9.21 -7.22
CA PHE A 132 3.48 -8.55 -7.59
C PHE A 132 3.50 -8.13 -9.06
N ASN A 133 2.34 -7.82 -9.61
CA ASN A 133 2.25 -7.27 -10.97
C ASN A 133 3.11 -6.01 -11.10
N SER A 134 2.86 -5.06 -10.21
CA SER A 134 3.63 -3.82 -10.09
C SER A 134 3.35 -3.12 -8.76
N ILE A 135 4.19 -2.13 -8.46
CA ILE A 135 3.97 -1.14 -7.41
C ILE A 135 3.69 0.21 -8.09
N ILE A 136 2.68 0.93 -7.63
CA ILE A 136 2.37 2.30 -8.06
C ILE A 136 2.38 3.20 -6.84
N GLY A 137 3.39 4.05 -6.72
CA GLY A 137 3.59 4.91 -5.56
C GLY A 137 3.47 6.39 -5.88
N PHE A 138 2.82 7.12 -4.98
CA PHE A 138 2.67 8.57 -5.07
C PHE A 138 3.27 9.22 -3.83
N SER A 139 4.20 10.16 -4.01
CA SER A 139 4.81 11.00 -2.94
C SER A 139 5.31 10.20 -1.73
N GLY A 140 6.03 9.12 -1.96
CA GLY A 140 6.61 8.28 -0.90
C GLY A 140 8.13 8.26 -0.93
N LYS A 141 8.71 7.56 0.06
CA LYS A 141 10.15 7.31 0.16
C LYS A 141 10.41 5.90 0.68
N ILE A 142 11.65 5.44 0.56
CA ILE A 142 12.11 4.22 1.25
C ILE A 142 12.16 4.50 2.75
N ILE A 143 11.61 3.59 3.57
CA ILE A 143 11.56 3.73 5.04
C ILE A 143 12.97 3.64 5.63
N ASN A 144 13.69 2.57 5.29
CA ASN A 144 15.08 2.37 5.67
C ASN A 144 15.82 1.63 4.56
N LYS A 145 16.78 2.30 3.94
CA LYS A 145 17.49 1.79 2.77
C LYS A 145 18.36 0.57 3.07
N GLU A 146 19.06 0.60 4.19
CA GLU A 146 19.97 -0.50 4.58
C GLU A 146 19.19 -1.78 4.91
N ASP A 147 18.09 -1.65 5.65
CA ASP A 147 17.21 -2.76 5.98
C ASP A 147 16.56 -3.33 4.71
N LEU A 148 16.02 -2.48 3.85
CA LEU A 148 15.40 -2.90 2.61
C LEU A 148 16.39 -3.63 1.69
N GLN A 149 17.64 -3.15 1.59
CA GLN A 149 18.67 -3.83 0.80
C GLN A 149 18.99 -5.23 1.32
N LYS A 150 18.99 -5.43 2.65
CA LYS A 150 19.20 -6.74 3.27
C LYS A 150 18.04 -7.71 3.05
N ARG A 151 16.80 -7.17 3.04
CA ARG A 151 15.56 -7.96 2.94
C ARG A 151 15.01 -8.08 1.51
N LYS A 152 15.55 -7.32 0.56
CA LYS A 152 15.05 -7.29 -0.81
C LYS A 152 15.27 -8.63 -1.50
N ILE A 153 14.19 -9.30 -1.88
CA ILE A 153 14.19 -10.59 -2.58
C ILE A 153 13.41 -10.55 -3.90
N SER A 154 12.62 -9.48 -4.12
CA SER A 154 11.78 -9.32 -5.32
C SER A 154 12.30 -8.21 -6.23
N ASN A 155 12.13 -8.41 -7.53
CA ASN A 155 12.29 -7.39 -8.57
C ASN A 155 10.93 -7.00 -9.16
N THR A 156 9.95 -6.73 -8.30
CA THR A 156 8.66 -6.18 -8.71
C THR A 156 8.86 -4.81 -9.38
N LYS A 157 8.24 -4.61 -10.53
CA LYS A 157 8.32 -3.33 -11.25
C LYS A 157 7.68 -2.22 -10.44
N MET A 158 8.32 -1.06 -10.39
CA MET A 158 7.81 0.12 -9.69
C MET A 158 7.56 1.27 -10.67
N PHE A 159 6.46 1.98 -10.44
CA PHE A 159 6.10 3.22 -11.08
C PHE A 159 5.88 4.25 -9.96
N LEU A 160 6.83 5.15 -9.80
CA LEU A 160 6.80 6.15 -8.73
C LEU A 160 6.55 7.52 -9.34
N LEU A 161 5.60 8.25 -8.76
CA LEU A 161 5.24 9.60 -9.14
C LEU A 161 5.41 10.51 -7.92
N HIS A 162 5.96 11.70 -8.15
CA HIS A 162 6.22 12.65 -7.07
C HIS A 162 5.97 14.06 -7.56
N GLY A 163 5.37 14.89 -6.72
CA GLY A 163 5.23 16.31 -7.00
C GLY A 163 6.58 17.02 -6.86
N ASP A 164 6.94 17.86 -7.81
CA ASP A 164 8.19 18.62 -7.80
C ASP A 164 8.24 19.68 -6.68
N SER A 165 7.09 20.05 -6.16
CA SER A 165 6.90 21.02 -5.08
C SER A 165 6.39 20.38 -3.78
N ASP A 166 6.66 19.08 -3.56
CA ASP A 166 6.26 18.39 -2.33
C ASP A 166 7.15 18.80 -1.15
N GLU A 167 6.56 19.56 -0.21
CA GLU A 167 7.26 20.07 0.98
C GLU A 167 7.28 19.06 2.14
N VAL A 168 6.50 17.98 2.05
CA VAL A 168 6.40 16.97 3.13
C VAL A 168 7.36 15.82 2.90
N VAL A 169 7.35 15.25 1.68
CA VAL A 169 8.32 14.25 1.25
C VAL A 169 9.11 14.86 0.11
N HIS A 170 10.37 15.22 0.37
CA HIS A 170 11.19 15.92 -0.62
C HIS A 170 11.33 15.11 -1.91
N PRO A 171 11.22 15.75 -3.11
CA PRO A 171 11.26 15.04 -4.40
C PRO A 171 12.53 14.21 -4.66
N SER A 172 13.66 14.55 -4.01
CA SER A 172 14.89 13.74 -4.09
C SER A 172 14.70 12.30 -3.64
N SER A 173 13.71 12.03 -2.79
CA SER A 173 13.36 10.67 -2.34
C SER A 173 12.97 9.74 -3.51
N LEU A 174 12.49 10.30 -4.61
CA LEU A 174 12.20 9.56 -5.84
C LEU A 174 13.47 8.97 -6.47
N LEU A 175 14.60 9.70 -6.37
CA LEU A 175 15.89 9.28 -6.94
C LEU A 175 16.59 8.23 -6.06
N GLU A 176 16.18 8.10 -4.80
CA GLU A 176 16.73 7.15 -3.84
C GLU A 176 16.05 5.78 -3.92
N ALA A 177 14.83 5.75 -4.47
CA ALA A 177 14.01 4.56 -4.60
C ALA A 177 14.27 3.80 -5.91
#